data_a53fea4a6080d537332e29974cde8803
#
_entry.id   a53fea4a6080d537332e29974cde8803
#
_cell.length_a   1.000
_cell.length_b   1.000
_cell.length_c   1.000
_cell.angle_alpha   90.00
_cell.angle_beta   90.00
_cell.angle_gamma   90.00
#
_symmetry.space_group_name_H-M   'P 1'
#
loop_
_entity.id
_entity.type
_entity.pdbx_description
1 polymer ?
#
loop_
_entity_poly.entity_id
_entity_poly.type
_entity_poly.pdbx_seq_one_letter_code
_entity_poly.pdbx_strand_id
1 'polypeptide(L)'
;LLLLIRIFEFAVMSKTILVTGGAGYVGSVLIPKLIDYNYNVKCLDRFFFGREFLSQQKFKGNLELINDDIRWANSKIFEGVDIVLDLAALSNDPVGDLDSQKTFEINHKGRNRIARLSKENGVGRYVLASSASIYGQQDNVANENSSVKPLTTYSKANHNAEIDNLLLDDDNFTVTALRFSSIYGVSPRMRFDTAVNKMVLDLFSKREISVSGKENKRPFIFIKDAVKAYLTIINAPKDKINGQIFNVGSDDQNFTMGDLANEIVHSIDESCKINIQGTNDHRSYFASFEKIKTILGFTTDYGIKNGSIEIYQALVDGTISDNIKTKTVEWYKY
;
A
#
# COMPACT_ATOMS: atom_id res chain seq x y z
N LEU A 1 42.53 40.55 -5.09
CA LEU A 1 42.03 39.65 -6.15
C LEU A 1 41.05 38.66 -5.51
N LEU A 2 39.81 39.13 -5.25
CA LEU A 2 38.73 38.29 -4.75
C LEU A 2 38.09 37.60 -5.92
N LEU A 3 38.38 36.28 -6.02
CA LEU A 3 37.78 35.38 -6.98
C LEU A 3 36.31 35.15 -6.57
N LEU A 4 35.40 35.68 -7.36
CA LEU A 4 33.99 35.37 -7.30
C LEU A 4 33.79 33.90 -7.69
N ILE A 5 33.74 33.01 -6.70
CA ILE A 5 33.20 31.66 -6.87
C ILE A 5 31.67 31.81 -6.96
N ARG A 6 31.14 31.98 -8.16
CA ARG A 6 29.73 31.71 -8.43
C ARG A 6 29.54 30.19 -8.27
N ILE A 7 29.05 29.82 -7.12
CA ILE A 7 28.41 28.51 -6.92
C ILE A 7 27.15 28.57 -7.81
N PHE A 8 27.20 27.96 -8.97
CA PHE A 8 26.02 27.56 -9.68
C PHE A 8 25.40 26.45 -8.82
N GLU A 9 24.54 26.82 -7.89
CA GLU A 9 23.50 25.92 -7.44
C GLU A 9 22.67 25.57 -8.68
N PHE A 10 22.99 24.47 -9.33
CA PHE A 10 22.01 23.76 -10.10
C PHE A 10 20.92 23.41 -9.10
N ALA A 11 19.87 24.20 -9.06
CA ALA A 11 18.64 23.82 -8.43
C ALA A 11 18.22 22.51 -9.12
N VAL A 12 18.54 21.38 -8.49
CA VAL A 12 18.01 20.10 -8.91
C VAL A 12 16.50 20.28 -8.81
N MET A 13 15.84 20.46 -9.95
CA MET A 13 14.39 20.61 -9.98
C MET A 13 13.80 19.41 -9.24
N SER A 14 13.06 19.65 -8.16
CA SER A 14 12.48 18.58 -7.39
C SER A 14 11.49 17.83 -8.28
N LYS A 15 11.63 16.50 -8.36
CA LYS A 15 10.75 15.67 -9.18
C LYS A 15 9.31 15.77 -8.67
N THR A 16 8.37 15.73 -9.61
CA THR A 16 6.95 15.71 -9.32
C THR A 16 6.41 14.28 -9.36
N ILE A 17 5.76 13.86 -8.29
CA ILE A 17 5.16 12.54 -8.14
C ILE A 17 3.65 12.66 -8.10
N LEU A 18 2.97 11.97 -9.02
CA LEU A 18 1.52 11.77 -8.94
C LEU A 18 1.23 10.53 -8.10
N VAL A 19 0.46 10.69 -7.04
CA VAL A 19 -0.03 9.59 -6.19
C VAL A 19 -1.53 9.45 -6.39
N THR A 20 -1.97 8.35 -7.00
CA THR A 20 -3.40 8.03 -7.06
C THR A 20 -3.83 7.31 -5.79
N GLY A 21 -5.03 7.58 -5.30
CA GLY A 21 -5.47 7.04 -4.01
C GLY A 21 -4.69 7.60 -2.82
N GLY A 22 -4.12 8.82 -2.98
CA GLY A 22 -3.23 9.42 -1.99
C GLY A 22 -3.90 9.81 -0.67
N ALA A 23 -5.21 9.97 -0.63
CA ALA A 23 -5.98 10.14 0.60
C ALA A 23 -6.43 8.81 1.23
N GLY A 24 -5.95 7.68 0.72
CA GLY A 24 -6.19 6.35 1.28
C GLY A 24 -5.29 6.01 2.48
N TYR A 25 -5.40 4.78 2.97
CA TYR A 25 -4.66 4.27 4.14
C TYR A 25 -3.14 4.41 4.01
N VAL A 26 -2.57 3.93 2.93
CA VAL A 26 -1.12 4.02 2.67
C VAL A 26 -0.73 5.42 2.18
N GLY A 27 -1.52 6.00 1.27
CA GLY A 27 -1.21 7.29 0.66
C GLY A 27 -1.11 8.44 1.66
N SER A 28 -1.94 8.43 2.72
CA SER A 28 -1.91 9.46 3.77
C SER A 28 -0.66 9.44 4.66
N VAL A 29 0.09 8.32 4.67
CA VAL A 29 1.40 8.20 5.31
C VAL A 29 2.53 8.47 4.30
N LEU A 30 2.35 8.03 3.05
CA LEU A 30 3.33 8.17 1.98
C LEU A 30 3.54 9.63 1.56
N ILE A 31 2.45 10.39 1.31
CA ILE A 31 2.52 11.77 0.80
C ILE A 31 3.35 12.69 1.70
N PRO A 32 3.12 12.77 3.03
CA PRO A 32 3.98 13.56 3.90
C PRO A 32 5.45 13.16 3.78
N LYS A 33 5.71 11.86 3.68
CA LYS A 33 7.09 11.36 3.58
C LYS A 33 7.76 11.74 2.25
N LEU A 34 7.03 11.71 1.13
CA LEU A 34 7.56 12.20 -0.15
C LEU A 34 7.93 13.68 -0.08
N ILE A 35 7.10 14.51 0.56
CA ILE A 35 7.35 15.94 0.73
C ILE A 35 8.56 16.19 1.64
N ASP A 36 8.73 15.40 2.72
CA ASP A 36 9.91 15.45 3.57
C ASP A 36 11.20 15.13 2.79
N TYR A 37 11.12 14.32 1.74
CA TYR A 37 12.20 14.02 0.78
C TYR A 37 12.30 15.03 -0.37
N ASN A 38 11.63 16.18 -0.25
CA ASN A 38 11.67 17.28 -1.20
C ASN A 38 11.10 16.97 -2.60
N TYR A 39 10.11 16.07 -2.69
CA TYR A 39 9.31 15.89 -3.89
C TYR A 39 8.13 16.85 -3.94
N ASN A 40 7.75 17.30 -5.14
CA ASN A 40 6.44 17.88 -5.37
C ASN A 40 5.43 16.74 -5.55
N VAL A 41 4.26 16.85 -4.95
CA VAL A 41 3.26 15.78 -4.98
C VAL A 41 1.94 16.29 -5.54
N LYS A 42 1.41 15.59 -6.54
CA LYS A 42 0.02 15.67 -6.97
C LYS A 42 -0.73 14.47 -6.39
N CYS A 43 -1.77 14.72 -5.60
CA CYS A 43 -2.61 13.69 -4.99
C CYS A 43 -3.93 13.60 -5.75
N LEU A 44 -4.12 12.54 -6.55
CA LEU A 44 -5.37 12.24 -7.22
C LEU A 44 -6.20 11.29 -6.36
N ASP A 45 -7.35 11.73 -5.87
CA ASP A 45 -8.25 10.93 -5.05
C ASP A 45 -9.69 11.43 -5.18
N ARG A 46 -10.65 10.60 -4.86
CA ARG A 46 -12.07 10.99 -4.74
C ARG A 46 -12.42 11.53 -3.36
N PHE A 47 -11.49 11.46 -2.42
CA PHE A 47 -11.62 11.92 -1.03
C PHE A 47 -12.84 11.37 -0.28
N PHE A 48 -13.23 10.12 -0.56
CA PHE A 48 -14.36 9.46 0.11
C PHE A 48 -14.21 9.39 1.63
N PHE A 49 -12.98 9.33 2.11
CA PHE A 49 -12.66 9.24 3.54
C PHE A 49 -12.27 10.58 4.16
N GLY A 50 -12.37 11.67 3.38
CA GLY A 50 -11.91 13.00 3.76
C GLY A 50 -10.51 13.32 3.23
N ARG A 51 -10.08 14.55 3.47
CA ARG A 51 -8.76 15.08 3.03
C ARG A 51 -8.11 16.00 4.05
N GLU A 52 -8.69 16.13 5.21
CA GLU A 52 -8.32 17.11 6.24
C GLU A 52 -6.88 16.90 6.72
N PHE A 53 -6.41 15.66 6.71
CA PHE A 53 -5.03 15.28 7.07
C PHE A 53 -3.99 15.62 5.98
N LEU A 54 -4.43 15.95 4.74
CA LEU A 54 -3.60 16.40 3.62
C LEU A 54 -3.77 17.92 3.40
N SER A 55 -3.68 18.72 4.45
CA SER A 55 -3.79 20.17 4.36
C SER A 55 -2.63 20.79 3.56
N GLN A 56 -2.92 21.51 2.48
CA GLN A 56 -1.91 22.21 1.68
C GLN A 56 -1.09 23.22 2.50
N GLN A 57 -1.71 23.87 3.49
CA GLN A 57 -1.01 24.82 4.39
C GLN A 57 0.10 24.13 5.18
N LYS A 58 -0.11 22.87 5.59
CA LYS A 58 0.88 22.07 6.31
C LYS A 58 2.10 21.76 5.43
N PHE A 59 1.93 21.63 4.11
CA PHE A 59 2.96 21.15 3.17
C PHE A 59 3.55 22.26 2.28
N LYS A 60 3.40 23.53 2.66
CA LYS A 60 4.10 24.70 2.06
C LYS A 60 4.07 24.78 0.53
N GLY A 61 2.97 24.35 -0.10
CA GLY A 61 2.79 24.41 -1.56
C GLY A 61 3.35 23.23 -2.35
N ASN A 62 4.03 22.27 -1.73
CA ASN A 62 4.53 21.08 -2.41
C ASN A 62 3.47 19.99 -2.60
N LEU A 63 2.19 20.27 -2.32
CA LEU A 63 1.07 19.36 -2.46
C LEU A 63 -0.07 19.99 -3.26
N GLU A 64 -0.43 19.36 -4.37
CA GLU A 64 -1.63 19.63 -5.13
C GLU A 64 -2.67 18.54 -4.88
N LEU A 65 -3.90 18.92 -4.50
CA LEU A 65 -5.02 17.98 -4.31
C LEU A 65 -5.95 18.03 -5.52
N ILE A 66 -6.09 16.89 -6.20
CA ILE A 66 -6.92 16.73 -7.40
C ILE A 66 -8.09 15.80 -7.06
N ASN A 67 -9.31 16.35 -7.03
CA ASN A 67 -10.52 15.56 -6.81
C ASN A 67 -11.02 15.01 -8.14
N ASP A 68 -10.64 13.77 -8.46
CA ASP A 68 -11.06 13.11 -9.69
C ASP A 68 -11.06 11.58 -9.51
N ASP A 69 -11.53 10.87 -10.53
CA ASP A 69 -11.60 9.40 -10.55
C ASP A 69 -10.65 8.85 -11.62
N ILE A 70 -9.83 7.87 -11.24
CA ILE A 70 -8.85 7.26 -12.17
C ILE A 70 -9.47 6.70 -13.44
N ARG A 71 -10.76 6.38 -13.43
CA ARG A 71 -11.49 5.89 -14.61
C ARG A 71 -11.71 6.97 -15.67
N TRP A 72 -11.76 8.24 -15.25
CA TRP A 72 -12.11 9.38 -16.09
C TRP A 72 -11.05 10.49 -16.11
N ALA A 73 -10.00 10.34 -15.34
CA ALA A 73 -8.94 11.33 -15.14
C ALA A 73 -8.45 11.93 -16.47
N ASN A 74 -8.28 13.26 -16.47
CA ASN A 74 -7.82 14.01 -17.64
C ASN A 74 -6.28 13.90 -17.78
N SER A 75 -5.78 13.88 -19.03
CA SER A 75 -4.34 13.86 -19.32
C SER A 75 -3.57 15.05 -18.73
N LYS A 76 -4.20 16.21 -18.55
CA LYS A 76 -3.57 17.40 -17.96
C LYS A 76 -2.99 17.18 -16.56
N ILE A 77 -3.47 16.19 -15.80
CA ILE A 77 -2.92 15.89 -14.48
C ILE A 77 -1.47 15.38 -14.55
N PHE A 78 -1.06 14.84 -15.70
CA PHE A 78 0.29 14.32 -15.92
C PHE A 78 1.30 15.38 -16.37
N GLU A 79 0.88 16.62 -16.63
CA GLU A 79 1.79 17.70 -17.00
C GLU A 79 2.86 17.90 -15.91
N GLY A 80 4.15 17.78 -16.30
CA GLY A 80 5.29 17.92 -15.41
C GLY A 80 5.45 16.79 -14.37
N VAL A 81 4.77 15.65 -14.54
CA VAL A 81 4.91 14.49 -13.66
C VAL A 81 6.06 13.60 -14.14
N ASP A 82 6.99 13.32 -13.23
CA ASP A 82 8.13 12.42 -13.48
C ASP A 82 7.83 10.97 -13.13
N ILE A 83 7.04 10.77 -12.05
CA ILE A 83 6.77 9.44 -11.47
C ILE A 83 5.31 9.33 -11.10
N VAL A 84 4.70 8.18 -11.36
CA VAL A 84 3.37 7.83 -10.87
C VAL A 84 3.46 6.69 -9.88
N LEU A 85 2.85 6.88 -8.70
CA LEU A 85 2.60 5.83 -7.71
C LEU A 85 1.11 5.55 -7.70
N ASP A 86 0.71 4.41 -8.24
CA ASP A 86 -0.70 4.07 -8.42
C ASP A 86 -1.21 3.18 -7.27
N LEU A 87 -1.85 3.83 -6.28
CA LEU A 87 -2.41 3.20 -5.09
C LEU A 87 -3.95 3.15 -5.12
N ALA A 88 -4.61 3.81 -6.09
CA ALA A 88 -6.06 3.88 -6.12
C ALA A 88 -6.68 2.51 -6.37
N ALA A 89 -7.50 2.05 -5.44
CA ALA A 89 -8.21 0.78 -5.54
C ALA A 89 -9.40 0.71 -4.58
N LEU A 90 -10.37 -0.13 -4.91
CA LEU A 90 -11.23 -0.75 -3.91
C LEU A 90 -10.37 -1.81 -3.20
N SER A 91 -9.85 -1.47 -2.03
CA SER A 91 -8.73 -2.15 -1.40
C SER A 91 -9.18 -3.17 -0.35
N ASN A 92 -8.86 -4.37 -0.53
CA ASN A 92 -9.08 -5.65 0.13
C ASN A 92 -10.20 -6.50 -0.51
N ASP A 93 -10.16 -7.78 -0.20
CA ASP A 93 -11.05 -8.76 -0.82
C ASP A 93 -12.53 -8.53 -0.48
N PRO A 94 -12.94 -8.29 0.79
CA PRO A 94 -14.34 -8.04 1.11
C PRO A 94 -14.92 -6.80 0.44
N VAL A 95 -14.13 -5.74 0.25
CA VAL A 95 -14.56 -4.53 -0.48
C VAL A 95 -14.70 -4.83 -1.97
N GLY A 96 -13.74 -5.58 -2.53
CA GLY A 96 -13.77 -5.95 -3.94
C GLY A 96 -14.96 -6.81 -4.33
N ASP A 97 -15.50 -7.60 -3.41
CA ASP A 97 -16.65 -8.46 -3.63
C ASP A 97 -18.00 -7.76 -3.43
N LEU A 98 -18.06 -6.52 -2.92
CA LEU A 98 -19.30 -5.73 -2.81
C LEU A 98 -19.90 -5.40 -4.16
N ASP A 99 -19.07 -5.11 -5.16
CA ASP A 99 -19.46 -4.82 -6.54
C ASP A 99 -18.31 -5.24 -7.46
N SER A 100 -18.43 -6.47 -8.00
CA SER A 100 -17.40 -7.06 -8.84
C SER A 100 -17.14 -6.25 -10.12
N GLN A 101 -18.20 -5.71 -10.75
CA GLN A 101 -18.05 -4.91 -11.96
C GLN A 101 -17.26 -3.64 -11.68
N LYS A 102 -17.66 -2.87 -10.64
CA LYS A 102 -16.98 -1.64 -10.23
C LYS A 102 -15.53 -1.92 -9.82
N THR A 103 -15.28 -3.06 -9.18
CA THR A 103 -13.93 -3.48 -8.80
C THR A 103 -13.04 -3.68 -10.03
N PHE A 104 -13.51 -4.34 -11.08
CA PHE A 104 -12.76 -4.44 -12.34
C PHE A 104 -12.62 -3.10 -13.04
N GLU A 105 -13.64 -2.25 -13.03
CA GLU A 105 -13.57 -0.92 -13.63
C GLU A 105 -12.50 -0.03 -12.96
N ILE A 106 -12.36 -0.10 -11.63
CA ILE A 106 -11.40 0.70 -10.88
C ILE A 106 -10.04 0.01 -10.83
N ASN A 107 -9.99 -1.21 -10.26
CA ASN A 107 -8.72 -1.87 -9.92
C ASN A 107 -7.97 -2.44 -11.14
N HIS A 108 -8.64 -2.62 -12.27
CA HIS A 108 -8.03 -3.08 -13.50
C HIS A 108 -8.05 -1.97 -14.56
N LYS A 109 -9.23 -1.66 -15.14
CA LYS A 109 -9.33 -0.72 -16.29
C LYS A 109 -8.88 0.68 -15.94
N GLY A 110 -9.26 1.19 -14.76
CA GLY A 110 -8.87 2.53 -14.29
C GLY A 110 -7.36 2.64 -14.12
N ARG A 111 -6.73 1.65 -13.50
CA ARG A 111 -5.28 1.61 -13.29
C ARG A 111 -4.52 1.45 -14.61
N ASN A 112 -5.01 0.62 -15.53
CA ASN A 112 -4.43 0.50 -16.87
C ASN A 112 -4.57 1.83 -17.64
N ARG A 113 -5.68 2.55 -17.50
CA ARG A 113 -5.84 3.90 -18.05
C ARG A 113 -4.80 4.88 -17.50
N ILE A 114 -4.58 4.89 -16.17
CA ILE A 114 -3.54 5.75 -15.56
C ILE A 114 -2.16 5.41 -16.12
N ALA A 115 -1.81 4.12 -16.22
CA ALA A 115 -0.52 3.70 -16.78
C ALA A 115 -0.34 4.15 -18.24
N ARG A 116 -1.36 3.98 -19.10
CA ARG A 116 -1.34 4.44 -20.49
C ARG A 116 -1.18 5.96 -20.59
N LEU A 117 -1.99 6.73 -19.87
CA LEU A 117 -1.89 8.19 -19.85
C LEU A 117 -0.52 8.65 -19.32
N SER A 118 0.04 7.97 -18.33
CA SER A 118 1.40 8.24 -17.85
C SER A 118 2.43 8.12 -18.99
N LYS A 119 2.41 7.00 -19.72
CA LYS A 119 3.29 6.76 -20.86
C LYS A 119 3.11 7.81 -21.95
N GLU A 120 1.86 8.08 -22.36
CA GLU A 120 1.50 9.04 -23.41
C GLU A 120 1.92 10.47 -23.09
N ASN A 121 2.04 10.83 -21.80
CA ASN A 121 2.43 12.16 -21.32
C ASN A 121 3.91 12.23 -20.87
N GLY A 122 4.72 11.24 -21.20
CA GLY A 122 6.16 11.29 -20.99
C GLY A 122 6.61 11.05 -19.55
N VAL A 123 5.77 10.46 -18.71
CA VAL A 123 6.18 10.01 -17.36
C VAL A 123 7.26 8.95 -17.50
N GLY A 124 8.36 9.09 -16.77
CA GLY A 124 9.48 8.14 -16.87
C GLY A 124 9.31 6.87 -16.04
N ARG A 125 8.46 6.88 -15.00
CA ARG A 125 8.30 5.75 -14.08
C ARG A 125 6.88 5.61 -13.55
N TYR A 126 6.36 4.39 -13.61
CA TYR A 126 5.07 4.00 -13.07
C TYR A 126 5.22 2.83 -12.10
N VAL A 127 4.68 2.96 -10.89
CA VAL A 127 4.75 1.94 -9.84
C VAL A 127 3.34 1.53 -9.44
N LEU A 128 3.00 0.28 -9.73
CA LEU A 128 1.70 -0.31 -9.42
C LEU A 128 1.71 -0.90 -8.00
N ALA A 129 0.80 -0.46 -7.13
CA ALA A 129 0.50 -1.16 -5.88
C ALA A 129 -0.32 -2.42 -6.18
N SER A 130 0.33 -3.55 -6.43
CA SER A 130 -0.29 -4.87 -6.50
C SER A 130 -0.42 -5.49 -5.10
N SER A 131 -0.83 -6.73 -5.00
CA SER A 131 -1.09 -7.42 -3.74
C SER A 131 -0.62 -8.87 -3.78
N ALA A 132 0.00 -9.34 -2.71
CA ALA A 132 0.32 -10.76 -2.54
C ALA A 132 -0.94 -11.66 -2.48
N SER A 133 -2.13 -11.10 -2.30
CA SER A 133 -3.39 -11.88 -2.34
C SER A 133 -3.64 -12.60 -3.68
N ILE A 134 -2.94 -12.19 -4.76
CA ILE A 134 -3.00 -12.87 -6.07
C ILE A 134 -2.48 -14.31 -6.01
N TYR A 135 -1.65 -14.65 -5.02
CA TYR A 135 -1.18 -16.02 -4.83
C TYR A 135 -2.29 -16.99 -4.43
N GLY A 136 -3.34 -16.49 -3.76
CA GLY A 136 -4.53 -17.27 -3.39
C GLY A 136 -4.21 -18.33 -2.33
N GLN A 137 -4.15 -19.61 -2.75
CA GLN A 137 -3.75 -20.73 -1.91
C GLN A 137 -2.46 -21.35 -2.45
N GLN A 138 -1.45 -21.47 -1.58
CA GLN A 138 -0.15 -22.05 -1.91
C GLN A 138 0.28 -23.05 -0.84
N ASP A 139 0.79 -24.20 -1.27
CA ASP A 139 1.34 -25.19 -0.35
C ASP A 139 2.77 -24.84 0.06
N ASN A 140 3.53 -24.26 -0.86
CA ASN A 140 4.90 -23.81 -0.65
C ASN A 140 4.96 -22.28 -0.47
N VAL A 141 6.09 -21.77 0.00
CA VAL A 141 6.37 -20.33 0.06
C VAL A 141 6.39 -19.77 -1.36
N ALA A 142 5.49 -18.80 -1.64
CA ALA A 142 5.36 -18.19 -2.95
C ALA A 142 6.45 -17.13 -3.19
N ASN A 143 6.99 -17.08 -4.39
CA ASN A 143 7.85 -16.01 -4.86
C ASN A 143 7.29 -15.43 -6.18
N GLU A 144 7.97 -14.45 -6.76
CA GLU A 144 7.49 -13.74 -7.94
C GLU A 144 7.36 -14.64 -9.19
N ASN A 145 8.06 -15.79 -9.22
CA ASN A 145 7.98 -16.79 -10.28
C ASN A 145 6.92 -17.87 -10.01
N SER A 146 6.31 -17.89 -8.83
CA SER A 146 5.28 -18.85 -8.48
C SER A 146 4.00 -18.62 -9.29
N SER A 147 3.29 -19.69 -9.61
CA SER A 147 1.97 -19.58 -10.25
C SER A 147 1.01 -18.84 -9.34
N VAL A 148 0.31 -17.85 -9.89
CA VAL A 148 -0.74 -17.10 -9.18
C VAL A 148 -2.11 -17.81 -9.33
N LYS A 149 -2.91 -17.78 -8.26
CA LYS A 149 -4.24 -18.41 -8.19
C LYS A 149 -5.22 -17.43 -7.54
N PRO A 150 -5.54 -16.28 -8.18
CA PRO A 150 -6.38 -15.26 -7.57
C PRO A 150 -7.80 -15.78 -7.34
N LEU A 151 -8.26 -15.78 -6.09
CA LEU A 151 -9.54 -16.38 -5.68
C LEU A 151 -10.69 -15.37 -5.67
N THR A 152 -10.41 -14.11 -5.30
CA THR A 152 -11.42 -13.06 -5.11
C THR A 152 -11.47 -12.10 -6.29
N THR A 153 -12.54 -11.30 -6.39
CA THR A 153 -12.66 -10.23 -7.38
C THR A 153 -11.50 -9.24 -7.28
N TYR A 154 -11.12 -8.85 -6.06
CA TYR A 154 -10.00 -7.96 -5.78
C TYR A 154 -8.68 -8.53 -6.33
N SER A 155 -8.34 -9.77 -5.98
CA SER A 155 -7.09 -10.39 -6.43
C SER A 155 -7.04 -10.60 -7.94
N LYS A 156 -8.15 -10.96 -8.58
CA LYS A 156 -8.27 -11.11 -10.04
C LYS A 156 -8.06 -9.76 -10.75
N ALA A 157 -8.71 -8.70 -10.28
CA ALA A 157 -8.58 -7.36 -10.87
C ALA A 157 -7.15 -6.80 -10.73
N ASN A 158 -6.49 -7.01 -9.59
CA ASN A 158 -5.09 -6.61 -9.40
C ASN A 158 -4.13 -7.41 -10.29
N HIS A 159 -4.36 -8.72 -10.44
CA HIS A 159 -3.55 -9.54 -11.33
C HIS A 159 -3.68 -9.11 -12.80
N ASN A 160 -4.89 -8.81 -13.27
CA ASN A 160 -5.11 -8.29 -14.62
C ASN A 160 -4.42 -6.93 -14.82
N ALA A 161 -4.49 -6.02 -13.81
CA ALA A 161 -3.80 -4.75 -13.88
C ALA A 161 -2.27 -4.94 -13.93
N GLU A 162 -1.72 -5.89 -13.18
CA GLU A 162 -0.31 -6.23 -13.20
C GLU A 162 0.15 -6.67 -14.58
N ILE A 163 -0.59 -7.60 -15.21
CA ILE A 163 -0.30 -8.09 -16.58
C ILE A 163 -0.34 -6.93 -17.58
N ASP A 164 -1.46 -6.20 -17.64
CA ASP A 164 -1.66 -5.18 -18.67
C ASP A 164 -0.71 -3.98 -18.52
N ASN A 165 -0.36 -3.62 -17.28
CA ASN A 165 0.53 -2.49 -17.04
C ASN A 165 1.98 -2.84 -17.33
N LEU A 166 2.44 -4.05 -17.00
CA LEU A 166 3.80 -4.51 -17.32
C LEU A 166 4.06 -4.58 -18.82
N LEU A 167 3.03 -4.84 -19.64
CA LEU A 167 3.13 -4.81 -21.10
C LEU A 167 3.42 -3.40 -21.67
N LEU A 168 3.26 -2.34 -20.88
CA LEU A 168 3.57 -0.97 -21.29
C LEU A 168 5.03 -0.58 -21.12
N ASP A 169 5.81 -1.41 -20.42
CA ASP A 169 7.21 -1.18 -20.13
C ASP A 169 8.05 -1.05 -21.41
N ASP A 170 8.93 -0.06 -21.47
CA ASP A 170 9.89 0.13 -22.56
C ASP A 170 11.12 0.96 -22.14
N ASP A 171 11.95 1.34 -23.11
CA ASP A 171 13.16 2.12 -22.86
C ASP A 171 12.91 3.52 -22.29
N ASN A 172 11.72 4.08 -22.42
CA ASN A 172 11.37 5.42 -21.94
C ASN A 172 10.37 5.41 -20.79
N PHE A 173 9.70 4.29 -20.55
CA PHE A 173 8.65 4.14 -19.55
C PHE A 173 8.89 2.90 -18.68
N THR A 174 9.40 3.10 -17.49
CA THR A 174 9.65 2.02 -16.52
C THR A 174 8.36 1.65 -15.78
N VAL A 175 7.97 0.39 -15.84
CA VAL A 175 6.84 -0.16 -15.07
C VAL A 175 7.33 -1.15 -14.03
N THR A 176 6.91 -0.97 -12.78
CA THR A 176 7.23 -1.89 -11.67
C THR A 176 5.96 -2.23 -10.91
N ALA A 177 5.74 -3.49 -10.60
CA ALA A 177 4.62 -3.94 -9.77
C ALA A 177 5.11 -4.38 -8.37
N LEU A 178 4.44 -3.90 -7.31
CA LEU A 178 4.74 -4.22 -5.92
C LEU A 178 3.62 -5.06 -5.32
N ARG A 179 3.88 -6.36 -5.10
CA ARG A 179 2.94 -7.27 -4.43
C ARG A 179 3.07 -7.13 -2.93
N PHE A 180 2.34 -6.18 -2.36
CA PHE A 180 2.38 -5.92 -0.93
C PHE A 180 1.79 -7.08 -0.12
N SER A 181 2.47 -7.40 0.98
CA SER A 181 1.94 -8.15 2.11
C SER A 181 0.77 -7.40 2.76
N SER A 182 0.07 -8.03 3.69
CA SER A 182 -1.01 -7.39 4.45
C SER A 182 -0.46 -6.22 5.27
N ILE A 183 -0.80 -4.99 4.85
CA ILE A 183 -0.28 -3.76 5.47
C ILE A 183 -1.05 -3.47 6.75
N TYR A 184 -0.32 -3.15 7.84
CA TYR A 184 -0.86 -2.77 9.14
C TYR A 184 -0.10 -1.56 9.72
N GLY A 185 -0.68 -0.90 10.73
CA GLY A 185 -0.05 0.25 11.41
C GLY A 185 -0.94 1.47 11.49
N VAL A 186 -0.48 2.50 12.18
CA VAL A 186 -1.19 3.77 12.36
C VAL A 186 -1.16 4.61 11.07
N SER A 187 -2.32 5.16 10.73
CA SER A 187 -2.48 6.04 9.58
C SER A 187 -3.50 7.14 9.87
N PRO A 188 -3.35 8.35 9.34
CA PRO A 188 -4.37 9.40 9.41
C PRO A 188 -5.73 8.97 8.84
N ARG A 189 -5.72 8.13 7.78
CA ARG A 189 -6.88 7.41 7.29
C ARG A 189 -6.84 5.98 7.83
N MET A 190 -7.15 5.82 9.11
CA MET A 190 -7.05 4.52 9.80
C MET A 190 -7.98 3.46 9.22
N ARG A 191 -7.55 2.18 9.31
CA ARG A 191 -8.32 1.00 8.92
C ARG A 191 -8.34 -0.03 10.04
N PHE A 192 -9.52 -0.28 10.60
CA PHE A 192 -9.76 -1.37 11.55
C PHE A 192 -10.43 -2.60 10.93
N ASP A 193 -10.47 -2.66 9.60
CA ASP A 193 -10.94 -3.81 8.82
C ASP A 193 -9.80 -4.68 8.25
N THR A 194 -8.54 -4.42 8.66
CA THR A 194 -7.37 -5.27 8.36
C THR A 194 -6.95 -6.09 9.59
N ALA A 195 -6.35 -7.26 9.38
CA ALA A 195 -6.17 -8.26 10.43
C ALA A 195 -5.51 -7.74 11.72
N VAL A 196 -4.26 -7.24 11.64
CA VAL A 196 -3.51 -6.77 12.83
C VAL A 196 -4.23 -5.60 13.49
N ASN A 197 -4.65 -4.60 12.70
CA ASN A 197 -5.30 -3.41 13.25
C ASN A 197 -6.62 -3.75 13.96
N LYS A 198 -7.39 -4.70 13.40
CA LYS A 198 -8.62 -5.19 14.01
C LYS A 198 -8.35 -5.96 15.29
N MET A 199 -7.37 -6.86 15.29
CA MET A 199 -7.01 -7.64 16.47
C MET A 199 -6.58 -6.73 17.62
N VAL A 200 -5.78 -5.69 17.36
CA VAL A 200 -5.37 -4.71 18.38
C VAL A 200 -6.57 -3.89 18.87
N LEU A 201 -7.49 -3.48 17.98
CA LEU A 201 -8.71 -2.79 18.39
C LEU A 201 -9.60 -3.69 19.27
N ASP A 202 -9.79 -4.96 18.90
CA ASP A 202 -10.59 -5.91 19.69
C ASP A 202 -9.94 -6.17 21.06
N LEU A 203 -8.61 -6.30 21.12
CA LEU A 203 -7.86 -6.42 22.37
C LEU A 203 -8.07 -5.18 23.25
N PHE A 204 -7.94 -3.97 22.68
CA PHE A 204 -8.14 -2.71 23.41
C PHE A 204 -9.57 -2.55 23.95
N SER A 205 -10.58 -2.83 23.11
CA SER A 205 -11.97 -2.52 23.42
C SER A 205 -12.71 -3.64 24.15
N LYS A 206 -12.32 -4.92 23.94
CA LYS A 206 -13.06 -6.09 24.43
C LYS A 206 -12.22 -7.01 25.33
N ARG A 207 -10.91 -6.82 25.41
CA ARG A 207 -9.97 -7.74 26.08
C ARG A 207 -10.01 -9.16 25.49
N GLU A 208 -10.35 -9.26 24.19
CA GLU A 208 -10.49 -10.52 23.47
C GLU A 208 -10.17 -10.32 21.99
N ILE A 209 -9.39 -11.23 21.40
CA ILE A 209 -9.12 -11.28 19.95
C ILE A 209 -9.92 -12.44 19.35
N SER A 210 -10.74 -12.15 18.34
CA SER A 210 -11.39 -13.18 17.52
C SER A 210 -10.53 -13.53 16.31
N VAL A 211 -10.18 -14.80 16.17
CA VAL A 211 -9.37 -15.33 15.06
C VAL A 211 -10.20 -16.23 14.19
N SER A 212 -10.39 -15.86 12.93
CA SER A 212 -11.02 -16.73 11.92
C SER A 212 -9.93 -17.43 11.10
N GLY A 213 -10.04 -18.77 11.00
CA GLY A 213 -9.08 -19.56 10.24
C GLY A 213 -7.67 -19.57 10.84
N LYS A 214 -7.54 -20.11 12.05
CA LYS A 214 -6.30 -20.16 12.84
C LYS A 214 -5.05 -20.58 12.01
N GLU A 215 -5.21 -21.54 11.10
CA GLU A 215 -4.11 -22.10 10.29
C GLU A 215 -3.86 -21.33 8.98
N ASN A 216 -4.70 -20.33 8.65
CA ASN A 216 -4.51 -19.56 7.43
C ASN A 216 -3.22 -18.73 7.50
N LYS A 217 -2.39 -18.87 6.48
CA LYS A 217 -1.07 -18.23 6.36
C LYS A 217 -1.19 -16.89 5.66
N ARG A 218 -0.52 -15.86 6.19
CA ARG A 218 -0.42 -14.52 5.59
C ARG A 218 0.93 -13.88 5.87
N PRO A 219 1.51 -13.19 4.88
CA PRO A 219 2.60 -12.25 5.12
C PRO A 219 2.06 -10.90 5.55
N PHE A 220 2.81 -10.21 6.41
CA PHE A 220 2.49 -8.87 6.92
C PHE A 220 3.62 -7.89 6.67
N ILE A 221 3.29 -6.60 6.63
CA ILE A 221 4.25 -5.50 6.57
C ILE A 221 3.72 -4.28 7.31
N PHE A 222 4.59 -3.66 8.10
CA PHE A 222 4.25 -2.42 8.78
C PHE A 222 4.16 -1.25 7.78
N ILE A 223 3.21 -0.34 7.98
CA ILE A 223 2.92 0.73 7.02
C ILE A 223 4.11 1.64 6.74
N LYS A 224 4.98 1.90 7.73
CA LYS A 224 6.21 2.69 7.53
C LYS A 224 7.21 1.97 6.63
N ASP A 225 7.30 0.63 6.73
CA ASP A 225 8.13 -0.18 5.83
C ASP A 225 7.52 -0.28 4.43
N ALA A 226 6.19 -0.32 4.31
CA ALA A 226 5.53 -0.22 3.01
C ALA A 226 5.84 1.12 2.32
N VAL A 227 5.85 2.23 3.06
CA VAL A 227 6.30 3.55 2.56
C VAL A 227 7.78 3.55 2.20
N LYS A 228 8.64 2.93 3.02
CA LYS A 228 10.07 2.76 2.72
C LYS A 228 10.28 2.00 1.40
N ALA A 229 9.45 0.99 1.10
CA ALA A 229 9.54 0.27 -0.18
C ALA A 229 9.26 1.19 -1.39
N TYR A 230 8.26 2.08 -1.32
CA TYR A 230 8.05 3.07 -2.38
C TYR A 230 9.27 3.99 -2.57
N LEU A 231 9.86 4.50 -1.48
CA LEU A 231 11.06 5.32 -1.55
C LEU A 231 12.25 4.55 -2.15
N THR A 232 12.39 3.27 -1.82
CA THR A 232 13.41 2.41 -2.41
C THR A 232 13.22 2.28 -3.92
N ILE A 233 12.00 2.02 -4.39
CA ILE A 233 11.69 1.91 -5.83
C ILE A 233 11.88 3.25 -6.55
N ILE A 234 11.45 4.36 -5.98
CA ILE A 234 11.60 5.70 -6.57
C ILE A 234 13.07 6.02 -6.85
N ASN A 235 13.97 5.61 -5.97
CA ASN A 235 15.39 5.90 -6.06
C ASN A 235 16.23 4.79 -6.73
N ALA A 236 15.64 3.64 -7.03
CA ALA A 236 16.35 2.52 -7.66
C ALA A 236 16.81 2.83 -9.08
N PRO A 237 17.97 2.32 -9.51
CA PRO A 237 18.37 2.34 -10.93
C PRO A 237 17.33 1.67 -11.81
N LYS A 238 17.11 2.23 -13.03
CA LYS A 238 16.10 1.74 -13.96
C LYS A 238 16.29 0.26 -14.31
N ASP A 239 17.51 -0.14 -14.59
CA ASP A 239 17.87 -1.50 -14.97
C ASP A 239 17.52 -2.57 -13.93
N LYS A 240 17.39 -2.17 -12.66
CA LYS A 240 17.00 -3.07 -11.57
C LYS A 240 15.50 -3.24 -11.41
N ILE A 241 14.69 -2.32 -11.92
CA ILE A 241 13.25 -2.27 -11.65
C ILE A 241 12.37 -2.31 -12.90
N ASN A 242 12.94 -2.12 -14.09
CA ASN A 242 12.21 -2.08 -15.35
C ASN A 242 11.54 -3.43 -15.63
N GLY A 243 10.22 -3.44 -15.86
CA GLY A 243 9.44 -4.65 -16.09
C GLY A 243 9.41 -5.63 -14.90
N GLN A 244 9.79 -5.19 -13.70
CA GLN A 244 9.95 -6.09 -12.55
C GLN A 244 8.70 -6.14 -11.66
N ILE A 245 8.53 -7.32 -11.05
CA ILE A 245 7.61 -7.56 -9.97
C ILE A 245 8.43 -7.83 -8.71
N PHE A 246 8.03 -7.23 -7.59
CA PHE A 246 8.62 -7.51 -6.28
C PHE A 246 7.54 -7.84 -5.25
N ASN A 247 7.71 -8.92 -4.50
CA ASN A 247 7.02 -9.10 -3.23
C ASN A 247 7.57 -8.09 -2.21
N VAL A 248 6.69 -7.45 -1.46
CA VAL A 248 7.06 -6.40 -0.48
C VAL A 248 6.63 -6.82 0.91
N GLY A 249 7.61 -7.10 1.76
CA GLY A 249 7.46 -7.59 3.11
C GLY A 249 8.79 -8.11 3.66
N SER A 250 8.71 -9.07 4.59
CA SER A 250 9.86 -9.77 5.18
C SER A 250 9.51 -11.22 5.49
N ASP A 251 10.48 -12.12 5.32
CA ASP A 251 10.27 -13.57 5.53
C ASP A 251 9.92 -13.91 7.00
N ASP A 252 10.40 -13.14 7.95
CA ASP A 252 10.11 -13.27 9.40
C ASP A 252 8.71 -12.73 9.79
N GLN A 253 7.99 -12.12 8.86
CA GLN A 253 6.61 -11.65 9.06
C GLN A 253 5.56 -12.51 8.33
N ASN A 254 5.90 -13.75 8.04
CA ASN A 254 4.96 -14.78 7.60
C ASN A 254 4.33 -15.46 8.83
N PHE A 255 3.06 -15.21 9.08
CA PHE A 255 2.35 -15.75 10.25
C PHE A 255 1.13 -16.59 9.85
N THR A 256 0.81 -17.62 10.63
CA THR A 256 -0.56 -18.10 10.69
C THR A 256 -1.41 -17.08 11.44
N MET A 257 -2.71 -17.07 11.22
CA MET A 257 -3.59 -16.14 11.94
C MET A 257 -3.60 -16.41 13.45
N GLY A 258 -3.36 -17.67 13.86
CA GLY A 258 -3.22 -18.05 15.26
C GLY A 258 -1.93 -17.52 15.89
N ASP A 259 -0.78 -17.71 15.21
CA ASP A 259 0.51 -17.20 15.69
C ASP A 259 0.52 -15.68 15.74
N LEU A 260 -0.10 -15.02 14.76
CA LEU A 260 -0.29 -13.57 14.78
C LEU A 260 -1.03 -13.09 16.03
N ALA A 261 -2.14 -13.74 16.38
CA ALA A 261 -2.91 -13.37 17.56
C ALA A 261 -2.10 -13.59 18.86
N ASN A 262 -1.37 -14.69 18.94
CA ASN A 262 -0.47 -14.97 20.08
C ASN A 262 0.61 -13.90 20.21
N GLU A 263 1.26 -13.52 19.11
CA GLU A 263 2.29 -12.46 19.09
C GLU A 263 1.73 -11.11 19.56
N ILE A 264 0.51 -10.74 19.12
CA ILE A 264 -0.14 -9.49 19.54
C ILE A 264 -0.48 -9.50 21.03
N VAL A 265 -1.04 -10.61 21.55
CA VAL A 265 -1.39 -10.75 22.96
C VAL A 265 -0.13 -10.70 23.81
N HIS A 266 0.91 -11.47 23.46
CA HIS A 266 2.19 -11.46 24.17
C HIS A 266 2.86 -10.07 24.17
N SER A 267 2.71 -9.31 23.09
CA SER A 267 3.31 -7.99 22.95
C SER A 267 2.62 -6.88 23.75
N ILE A 268 1.31 -7.02 24.03
CA ILE A 268 0.48 -5.95 24.61
C ILE A 268 -0.08 -6.35 25.98
N ASP A 269 -0.76 -7.49 26.07
CA ASP A 269 -1.44 -7.92 27.30
C ASP A 269 -1.76 -9.42 27.30
N GLU A 270 -0.94 -10.20 27.97
CA GLU A 270 -1.07 -11.65 28.06
C GLU A 270 -2.36 -12.15 28.76
N SER A 271 -3.08 -11.27 29.47
CA SER A 271 -4.36 -11.62 30.09
C SER A 271 -5.54 -11.65 29.13
N CYS A 272 -5.34 -11.19 27.88
CA CYS A 272 -6.40 -11.18 26.87
C CYS A 272 -6.70 -12.57 26.32
N LYS A 273 -7.96 -12.82 26.02
CA LYS A 273 -8.44 -14.11 25.49
C LYS A 273 -8.31 -14.13 23.97
N ILE A 274 -7.99 -15.30 23.44
CA ILE A 274 -8.05 -15.59 22.00
C ILE A 274 -9.20 -16.56 21.75
N ASN A 275 -10.18 -16.10 20.94
CA ASN A 275 -11.34 -16.87 20.55
C ASN A 275 -11.19 -17.34 19.10
N ILE A 276 -11.06 -18.65 18.91
CA ILE A 276 -10.89 -19.27 17.60
C ILE A 276 -12.24 -19.56 16.97
N GLN A 277 -12.43 -19.08 15.74
CA GLN A 277 -13.63 -19.30 14.94
C GLN A 277 -13.28 -20.03 13.63
N GLY A 278 -14.29 -20.74 13.09
CA GLY A 278 -14.18 -21.31 11.75
C GLY A 278 -14.11 -20.22 10.67
N THR A 279 -13.68 -20.58 9.47
CA THR A 279 -13.58 -19.65 8.33
C THR A 279 -13.97 -20.31 7.04
N ASN A 280 -14.53 -19.51 6.11
CA ASN A 280 -14.70 -19.84 4.70
C ASN A 280 -13.62 -19.17 3.82
N ASP A 281 -12.62 -18.53 4.43
CA ASP A 281 -11.51 -17.91 3.71
C ASP A 281 -10.49 -18.99 3.31
N HIS A 282 -10.43 -19.29 2.02
CA HIS A 282 -9.51 -20.30 1.46
C HIS A 282 -8.15 -19.71 1.06
N ARG A 283 -7.92 -18.42 1.20
CA ARG A 283 -6.61 -17.83 0.94
C ARG A 283 -5.64 -18.28 2.04
N SER A 284 -4.54 -18.88 1.65
CA SER A 284 -3.50 -19.32 2.59
C SER A 284 -2.17 -19.41 1.85
N TYR A 285 -1.24 -18.52 2.16
CA TYR A 285 0.09 -18.48 1.54
C TYR A 285 1.10 -17.77 2.43
N PHE A 286 2.33 -18.22 2.37
CA PHE A 286 3.52 -17.46 2.75
C PHE A 286 4.19 -16.93 1.49
N ALA A 287 4.94 -15.84 1.61
CA ALA A 287 5.70 -15.26 0.51
C ALA A 287 7.16 -15.10 0.87
N SER A 288 8.05 -15.25 -0.12
CA SER A 288 9.46 -14.90 -0.01
C SER A 288 9.70 -13.48 -0.47
N PHE A 289 10.59 -12.79 0.23
CA PHE A 289 10.98 -11.41 -0.04
C PHE A 289 12.47 -11.30 -0.41
N GLU A 290 13.09 -12.42 -0.72
CA GLU A 290 14.51 -12.49 -1.07
C GLU A 290 14.86 -11.64 -2.30
N LYS A 291 13.95 -11.57 -3.29
CA LYS A 291 14.19 -10.79 -4.52
C LYS A 291 14.38 -9.30 -4.24
N ILE A 292 13.45 -8.68 -3.51
CA ILE A 292 13.55 -7.24 -3.20
C ILE A 292 14.76 -6.93 -2.32
N LYS A 293 15.07 -7.83 -1.39
CA LYS A 293 16.25 -7.73 -0.52
C LYS A 293 17.55 -7.81 -1.32
N THR A 294 17.69 -8.82 -2.18
CA THR A 294 18.92 -9.07 -2.94
C THR A 294 19.15 -8.01 -4.02
N ILE A 295 18.10 -7.63 -4.77
CA ILE A 295 18.23 -6.70 -5.89
C ILE A 295 18.33 -5.25 -5.42
N LEU A 296 17.53 -4.86 -4.41
CA LEU A 296 17.36 -3.47 -4.00
C LEU A 296 17.89 -3.16 -2.59
N GLY A 297 18.36 -4.16 -1.85
CA GLY A 297 18.81 -3.99 -0.48
C GLY A 297 17.68 -3.64 0.50
N PHE A 298 16.42 -3.85 0.12
CA PHE A 298 15.27 -3.53 0.97
C PHE A 298 15.16 -4.51 2.13
N THR A 299 15.01 -3.98 3.32
CA THR A 299 14.69 -4.70 4.56
C THR A 299 13.65 -3.94 5.35
N THR A 300 12.84 -4.63 6.14
CA THR A 300 11.90 -4.01 7.08
C THR A 300 12.62 -3.60 8.36
N ASP A 301 12.14 -2.53 8.99
CA ASP A 301 12.68 -2.01 10.26
C ASP A 301 11.77 -2.39 11.45
N TYR A 302 10.53 -2.84 11.19
CA TYR A 302 9.51 -3.08 12.19
C TYR A 302 8.90 -4.48 12.04
N GLY A 303 8.60 -5.11 13.17
CA GLY A 303 7.84 -6.37 13.24
C GLY A 303 6.45 -6.17 13.85
N ILE A 304 5.67 -7.27 13.96
CA ILE A 304 4.31 -7.28 14.53
C ILE A 304 4.28 -6.64 15.91
N LYS A 305 5.25 -6.97 16.78
CA LYS A 305 5.37 -6.40 18.12
C LYS A 305 5.37 -4.87 18.11
N ASN A 306 6.29 -4.27 17.34
CA ASN A 306 6.44 -2.81 17.32
C ASN A 306 5.17 -2.12 16.81
N GLY A 307 4.59 -2.63 15.71
CA GLY A 307 3.41 -2.04 15.10
C GLY A 307 2.14 -2.23 15.95
N SER A 308 1.98 -3.38 16.61
CA SER A 308 0.86 -3.63 17.51
C SER A 308 0.90 -2.73 18.74
N ILE A 309 2.07 -2.51 19.33
CA ILE A 309 2.26 -1.57 20.44
C ILE A 309 1.96 -0.14 20.00
N GLU A 310 2.42 0.28 18.80
CA GLU A 310 2.14 1.63 18.27
C GLU A 310 0.62 1.84 18.07
N ILE A 311 -0.09 0.87 17.50
CA ILE A 311 -1.54 0.94 17.30
C ILE A 311 -2.26 1.01 18.65
N TYR A 312 -1.88 0.16 19.61
CA TYR A 312 -2.48 0.14 20.94
C TYR A 312 -2.29 1.47 21.66
N GLN A 313 -1.06 2.02 21.63
CA GLN A 313 -0.76 3.31 22.26
C GLN A 313 -1.57 4.45 21.61
N ALA A 314 -1.68 4.46 20.30
CA ALA A 314 -2.46 5.46 19.56
C ALA A 314 -3.97 5.39 19.88
N LEU A 315 -4.50 4.20 20.23
CA LEU A 315 -5.86 4.03 20.76
C LEU A 315 -5.98 4.57 22.19
N VAL A 316 -5.00 4.29 23.07
CA VAL A 316 -4.96 4.79 24.45
C VAL A 316 -4.91 6.32 24.47
N ASP A 317 -4.08 6.92 23.62
CA ASP A 317 -3.89 8.37 23.54
C ASP A 317 -5.03 9.09 22.80
N GLY A 318 -5.97 8.34 22.21
CA GLY A 318 -7.05 8.90 21.40
C GLY A 318 -6.61 9.52 20.06
N THR A 319 -5.36 9.27 19.63
CA THR A 319 -4.85 9.72 18.32
C THR A 319 -5.59 9.06 17.16
N ILE A 320 -6.00 7.80 17.35
CA ILE A 320 -6.88 7.06 16.45
C ILE A 320 -8.10 6.54 17.22
N SER A 321 -9.24 6.44 16.54
CA SER A 321 -10.46 5.93 17.15
C SER A 321 -11.28 5.11 16.16
N ASP A 322 -12.08 4.18 16.69
CA ASP A 322 -13.03 3.40 15.87
C ASP A 322 -14.22 4.27 15.48
N ASN A 323 -14.49 4.31 14.18
CA ASN A 323 -15.68 4.94 13.62
C ASN A 323 -16.02 4.29 12.26
N ILE A 324 -17.16 4.66 11.67
CA ILE A 324 -17.64 4.04 10.42
C ILE A 324 -16.63 4.18 9.26
N LYS A 325 -15.89 5.31 9.18
CA LYS A 325 -14.91 5.53 8.11
C LYS A 325 -13.68 4.63 8.25
N THR A 326 -13.38 4.09 9.42
CA THR A 326 -12.27 3.17 9.64
C THR A 326 -12.58 1.72 9.23
N LYS A 327 -13.84 1.44 8.88
CA LYS A 327 -14.35 0.14 8.41
C LYS A 327 -14.78 0.27 6.96
N THR A 328 -13.87 0.05 6.04
CA THR A 328 -14.05 0.36 4.61
C THR A 328 -15.28 -0.31 4.00
N VAL A 329 -15.52 -1.60 4.33
CA VAL A 329 -16.71 -2.34 3.86
C VAL A 329 -18.02 -1.70 4.35
N GLU A 330 -18.06 -1.30 5.62
CA GLU A 330 -19.24 -0.67 6.21
C GLU A 330 -19.47 0.72 5.60
N TRP A 331 -18.41 1.50 5.44
CA TRP A 331 -18.48 2.84 4.84
C TRP A 331 -19.00 2.83 3.39
N TYR A 332 -18.60 1.84 2.57
CA TYR A 332 -19.10 1.75 1.19
C TYR A 332 -20.55 1.26 1.07
N LYS A 333 -21.15 0.77 2.12
CA LYS A 333 -22.58 0.41 2.17
C LYS A 333 -23.49 1.59 2.52
N TYR A 334 -22.89 2.69 2.97
CA TYR A 334 -23.57 3.94 3.29
C TYR A 334 -23.71 4.80 2.02
#